data_e9e51fc19857b0cb1ac541dd5e0f4901
#
_entry.id   e9e51fc19857b0cb1ac541dd5e0f4901
#
_cell.length_a   1.000
_cell.length_b   1.000
_cell.length_c   1.000
_cell.angle_alpha   90.00
_cell.angle_beta   90.00
_cell.angle_gamma   90.00
#
_symmetry.space_group_name_H-M   'P 1'
#
loop_
_entity.id
_entity.type
_entity.pdbx_description
1 polymer ?
#
loop_
_entity_poly.entity_id
_entity_poly.type
_entity_poly.pdbx_seq_one_letter_code
_entity_poly.pdbx_strand_id
1 'polypeptide(L)'
;MVALHGISGGAELEDCARLARALGERAVPFCPLVRPSVLDDPAVAEWVARRAGLGDAVALHGVGGTPGLGRAPHSLPEHEARLWLSAALLPFERLGLRVVSFAATGDRVSAGFLRALRDSGFVVCASPAGLWDLWSGGTRRVPTRGLAGGRWPWSRARPGARRACAGGGAPVRLAVSAADLC
;
A
#
# COMPACT_ATOMS: atom_id res chain seq x y z
N MET A 1 2.82 -12.46 -0.03
CA MET A 1 3.30 -11.07 -0.06
C MET A 1 2.96 -10.39 1.25
N VAL A 2 3.88 -9.65 1.83
CA VAL A 2 3.69 -8.81 3.01
C VAL A 2 3.61 -7.35 2.59
N ALA A 3 2.55 -6.65 3.00
CA ALA A 3 2.37 -5.21 2.80
C ALA A 3 2.53 -4.50 4.14
N LEU A 4 3.46 -3.56 4.24
CA LEU A 4 3.75 -2.79 5.45
C LEU A 4 3.22 -1.36 5.29
N HIS A 5 2.39 -0.93 6.23
CA HIS A 5 1.89 0.46 6.29
C HIS A 5 2.26 1.13 7.62
N GLY A 6 1.99 2.42 7.75
CA GLY A 6 2.29 3.19 8.96
C GLY A 6 3.77 3.53 9.11
N ILE A 7 4.55 3.43 8.05
CA ILE A 7 5.99 3.74 8.07
C ILE A 7 6.19 5.18 8.52
N SER A 8 7.09 5.39 9.47
CA SER A 8 7.55 6.68 9.98
C SER A 8 9.05 6.60 10.33
N GLY A 9 9.63 7.70 10.77
CA GLY A 9 11.05 7.76 11.17
C GLY A 9 11.35 7.17 12.55
N GLY A 10 12.60 7.29 12.97
CA GLY A 10 13.06 6.85 14.30
C GLY A 10 13.03 5.34 14.50
N ALA A 11 12.68 4.90 15.72
CA ALA A 11 12.69 3.48 16.11
C ALA A 11 11.76 2.61 15.24
N GLU A 12 10.62 3.15 14.80
CA GLU A 12 9.70 2.43 13.91
C GLU A 12 10.36 2.08 12.56
N LEU A 13 11.23 2.95 12.04
CA LEU A 13 11.96 2.68 10.80
C LEU A 13 12.96 1.53 10.97
N GLU A 14 13.61 1.43 12.14
CA GLU A 14 14.52 0.32 12.45
C GLU A 14 13.78 -1.01 12.48
N ASP A 15 12.59 -1.03 13.07
CA ASP A 15 11.72 -2.20 13.13
C ASP A 15 11.23 -2.62 11.74
N CYS A 16 10.85 -1.64 10.91
CA CYS A 16 10.52 -1.86 9.51
C CYS A 16 11.72 -2.47 8.74
N ALA A 17 12.93 -1.99 9.00
CA ALA A 17 14.14 -2.50 8.37
C ALA A 17 14.47 -3.93 8.82
N ARG A 18 14.27 -4.25 10.10
CA ARG A 18 14.44 -5.63 10.63
C ARG A 18 13.44 -6.60 9.97
N LEU A 19 12.17 -6.21 9.91
CA LEU A 19 11.15 -7.01 9.23
C LEU A 19 11.50 -7.25 7.76
N ALA A 20 11.83 -6.19 7.03
CA ALA A 20 12.16 -6.27 5.61
C ALA A 20 13.37 -7.19 5.35
N ARG A 21 14.38 -7.17 6.22
CA ARG A 21 15.55 -8.09 6.16
C ARG A 21 15.12 -9.53 6.37
N ALA A 22 14.35 -9.79 7.43
CA ALA A 22 13.88 -11.14 7.76
C ALA A 22 12.99 -11.75 6.66
N LEU A 23 12.20 -10.92 5.96
CA LEU A 23 11.41 -11.33 4.80
C LEU A 23 12.28 -11.63 3.59
N GLY A 24 13.30 -10.78 3.34
CA GLY A 24 14.26 -10.98 2.25
C GLY A 24 15.05 -12.27 2.39
N GLU A 25 15.53 -12.60 3.60
CA GLU A 25 16.22 -13.87 3.92
C GLU A 25 15.38 -15.10 3.59
N ARG A 26 14.05 -14.95 3.58
CA ARG A 26 13.09 -16.03 3.30
C ARG A 26 12.47 -15.95 1.92
N ALA A 27 12.97 -15.06 1.06
CA ALA A 27 12.40 -14.77 -0.26
C ALA A 27 10.89 -14.48 -0.23
N VAL A 28 10.40 -13.85 0.83
CA VAL A 28 9.00 -13.45 0.95
C VAL A 28 8.82 -12.09 0.30
N PRO A 29 7.97 -11.95 -0.74
CA PRO A 29 7.72 -10.68 -1.40
C PRO A 29 7.21 -9.62 -0.41
N PHE A 30 7.82 -8.44 -0.44
CA PHE A 30 7.56 -7.32 0.45
C PHE A 30 7.10 -6.09 -0.34
N CYS A 31 6.19 -5.32 0.25
CA CYS A 31 5.64 -4.11 -0.37
C CYS A 31 5.44 -3.02 0.69
N PRO A 32 6.36 -2.04 0.80
CA PRO A 32 6.12 -0.86 1.61
C PRO A 32 5.00 -0.01 1.02
N LEU A 33 4.00 0.31 1.85
CA LEU A 33 2.90 1.20 1.53
C LEU A 33 3.25 2.60 2.05
N VAL A 34 3.66 3.48 1.16
CA VAL A 34 4.29 4.75 1.49
C VAL A 34 3.34 5.92 1.29
N ARG A 35 3.12 6.71 2.34
CA ARG A 35 2.43 7.99 2.24
C ARG A 35 3.41 9.06 1.71
N PRO A 36 2.97 9.96 0.83
CA PRO A 36 3.86 11.02 0.32
C PRO A 36 4.55 11.83 1.43
N SER A 37 3.80 12.19 2.47
CA SER A 37 4.28 13.03 3.58
C SER A 37 5.40 12.43 4.42
N VAL A 38 5.58 11.10 4.44
CA VAL A 38 6.67 10.50 5.21
C VAL A 38 8.01 10.60 4.49
N LEU A 39 8.01 10.91 3.21
CA LEU A 39 9.21 11.11 2.40
C LEU A 39 9.88 12.46 2.64
N ASP A 40 9.26 13.34 3.44
CA ASP A 40 9.91 14.57 3.93
C ASP A 40 10.99 14.25 4.99
N ASP A 41 10.92 13.05 5.60
CA ASP A 41 11.98 12.54 6.48
C ASP A 41 13.08 11.88 5.61
N PRO A 42 14.34 12.41 5.63
CA PRO A 42 15.42 11.90 4.80
C PRO A 42 15.75 10.43 5.06
N ALA A 43 15.64 9.97 6.32
CA ALA A 43 15.94 8.57 6.66
C ALA A 43 14.90 7.61 6.07
N VAL A 44 13.62 8.01 6.11
CA VAL A 44 12.53 7.24 5.47
C VAL A 44 12.70 7.25 3.96
N ALA A 45 13.00 8.42 3.36
CA ALA A 45 13.21 8.55 1.92
C ALA A 45 14.34 7.65 1.42
N GLU A 46 15.49 7.67 2.10
CA GLU A 46 16.63 6.81 1.78
C GLU A 46 16.28 5.31 1.91
N TRP A 47 15.58 4.96 2.99
CA TRP A 47 15.16 3.57 3.20
C TRP A 47 14.23 3.08 2.10
N VAL A 48 13.23 3.89 1.72
CA VAL A 48 12.29 3.56 0.63
C VAL A 48 13.02 3.43 -0.71
N ALA A 49 13.92 4.36 -1.04
CA ALA A 49 14.71 4.30 -2.26
C ALA A 49 15.57 3.03 -2.31
N ARG A 50 16.23 2.69 -1.21
CA ARG A 50 17.02 1.46 -1.09
C ARG A 50 16.17 0.21 -1.26
N ARG A 51 14.95 0.16 -0.67
CA ARG A 51 14.03 -0.97 -0.83
C ARG A 51 13.59 -1.14 -2.28
N ALA A 52 13.25 -0.04 -2.95
CA ALA A 52 12.95 -0.06 -4.39
C ALA A 52 14.14 -0.57 -5.23
N GLY A 53 15.35 -0.12 -4.92
CA GLY A 53 16.58 -0.58 -5.58
C GLY A 53 16.88 -2.09 -5.38
N LEU A 54 16.39 -2.68 -4.30
CA LEU A 54 16.46 -4.11 -4.04
C LEU A 54 15.33 -4.92 -4.72
N GLY A 55 14.45 -4.26 -5.46
CA GLY A 55 13.36 -4.89 -6.21
C GLY A 55 12.04 -5.03 -5.46
N ASP A 56 11.89 -4.42 -4.28
CA ASP A 56 10.60 -4.41 -3.60
C ASP A 56 9.61 -3.50 -4.33
N ALA A 57 8.36 -3.94 -4.37
CA ALA A 57 7.26 -3.17 -4.95
C ALA A 57 6.82 -2.07 -3.99
N VAL A 58 7.25 -0.84 -4.22
CA VAL A 58 6.76 0.32 -3.46
C VAL A 58 5.38 0.74 -3.96
N ALA A 59 4.43 0.92 -3.05
CA ALA A 59 3.08 1.38 -3.39
C ALA A 59 2.75 2.72 -2.75
N LEU A 60 2.16 3.62 -3.52
CA LEU A 60 1.56 4.85 -3.00
C LEU A 60 0.38 4.50 -2.10
N HIS A 61 0.40 4.97 -0.87
CA HIS A 61 -0.65 4.71 0.11
C HIS A 61 -1.49 5.95 0.40
N GLY A 62 -2.77 5.84 0.09
CA GLY A 62 -3.73 6.89 0.37
C GLY A 62 -4.30 6.77 1.78
N VAL A 63 -3.57 7.24 2.80
CA VAL A 63 -4.05 7.31 4.19
C VAL A 63 -4.40 8.74 4.54
N GLY A 64 -5.53 8.90 5.19
CA GLY A 64 -6.01 10.20 5.67
C GLY A 64 -6.81 10.96 4.62
N GLY A 65 -7.57 11.94 5.08
CA GLY A 65 -8.27 12.87 4.21
C GLY A 65 -7.28 13.79 3.50
N THR A 66 -7.56 14.12 2.28
CA THR A 66 -6.84 15.21 1.59
C THR A 66 -7.02 16.48 2.42
N PRO A 67 -5.95 17.19 2.80
CA PRO A 67 -6.08 18.44 3.54
C PRO A 67 -7.10 19.37 2.83
N GLY A 68 -8.11 19.82 3.55
CA GLY A 68 -9.16 20.69 3.03
C GLY A 68 -10.35 20.00 2.34
N LEU A 69 -10.29 18.73 1.99
CA LEU A 69 -11.39 18.04 1.29
C LEU A 69 -12.19 17.06 2.16
N GLY A 70 -11.71 16.70 3.35
CA GLY A 70 -12.42 15.79 4.27
C GLY A 70 -12.69 14.38 3.71
N ARG A 71 -12.16 14.05 2.53
CA ARG A 71 -12.38 12.79 1.83
C ARG A 71 -11.09 12.00 1.67
N ALA A 72 -11.21 10.68 1.75
CA ALA A 72 -10.08 9.81 1.44
C ALA A 72 -9.77 9.86 -0.08
N PRO A 73 -8.48 9.85 -0.49
CA PRO A 73 -8.08 9.97 -1.89
C PRO A 73 -8.81 9.02 -2.83
N HIS A 74 -8.97 7.76 -2.41
CA HIS A 74 -9.62 6.71 -3.20
C HIS A 74 -11.13 6.92 -3.42
N SER A 75 -11.75 7.91 -2.75
CA SER A 75 -13.17 8.28 -2.93
C SER A 75 -13.37 9.53 -3.79
N LEU A 76 -12.29 10.17 -4.24
CA LEU A 76 -12.35 11.40 -5.01
C LEU A 76 -12.95 11.18 -6.41
N PRO A 77 -13.68 12.18 -6.96
CA PRO A 77 -14.00 12.20 -8.37
C PRO A 77 -12.74 12.36 -9.22
N GLU A 78 -12.82 12.02 -10.50
CA GLU A 78 -11.67 11.91 -11.39
C GLU A 78 -10.78 13.17 -11.43
N HIS A 79 -11.41 14.34 -11.57
CA HIS A 79 -10.68 15.60 -11.65
C HIS A 79 -9.85 15.87 -10.38
N GLU A 80 -10.48 15.75 -9.21
CA GLU A 80 -9.82 15.94 -7.92
C GLU A 80 -8.75 14.86 -7.68
N ALA A 81 -9.02 13.62 -8.12
CA ALA A 81 -8.07 12.52 -8.05
C ALA A 81 -6.80 12.77 -8.87
N ARG A 82 -6.92 13.33 -10.07
CA ARG A 82 -5.77 13.71 -10.91
C ARG A 82 -4.89 14.76 -10.23
N LEU A 83 -5.51 15.80 -9.64
CA LEU A 83 -4.78 16.84 -8.92
C LEU A 83 -4.06 16.26 -7.69
N TRP A 84 -4.76 15.41 -6.94
CA TRP A 84 -4.17 14.75 -5.78
C TRP A 84 -3.00 13.85 -6.18
N LEU A 85 -3.16 13.02 -7.22
CA LEU A 85 -2.10 12.13 -7.70
C LEU A 85 -0.87 12.90 -8.18
N SER A 86 -1.05 13.99 -8.91
CA SER A 86 0.05 14.84 -9.34
C SER A 86 0.87 15.34 -8.15
N ALA A 87 0.20 15.83 -7.10
CA ALA A 87 0.89 16.29 -5.89
C ALA A 87 1.53 15.14 -5.10
N ALA A 88 0.83 14.00 -5.00
CA ALA A 88 1.29 12.83 -4.23
C ALA A 88 2.50 12.14 -4.86
N LEU A 89 2.70 12.24 -6.15
CA LEU A 89 3.83 11.63 -6.86
C LEU A 89 5.12 12.44 -6.78
N LEU A 90 5.05 13.76 -6.56
CA LEU A 90 6.23 14.64 -6.51
C LEU A 90 7.34 14.15 -5.55
N PRO A 91 7.07 13.74 -4.30
CA PRO A 91 8.10 13.22 -3.42
C PRO A 91 8.80 11.97 -3.96
N PHE A 92 8.07 11.09 -4.62
CA PHE A 92 8.65 9.89 -5.24
C PHE A 92 9.50 10.22 -6.45
N GLU A 93 9.06 11.17 -7.28
CA GLU A 93 9.81 11.64 -8.45
C GLU A 93 11.14 12.28 -8.06
N ARG A 94 11.15 13.04 -6.95
CA ARG A 94 12.40 13.61 -6.38
C ARG A 94 13.42 12.54 -5.99
N LEU A 95 12.96 11.35 -5.64
CA LEU A 95 13.79 10.19 -5.32
C LEU A 95 14.12 9.34 -6.56
N GLY A 96 13.70 9.74 -7.76
CA GLY A 96 13.83 8.96 -8.97
C GLY A 96 12.99 7.67 -8.99
N LEU A 97 11.97 7.59 -8.14
CA LEU A 97 11.13 6.40 -8.00
C LEU A 97 9.87 6.51 -8.87
N ARG A 98 9.69 5.52 -9.74
CA ARG A 98 8.44 5.34 -10.48
C ARG A 98 7.51 4.38 -9.70
N VAL A 99 6.46 4.94 -9.12
CA VAL A 99 5.44 4.16 -8.41
C VAL A 99 4.30 3.81 -9.35
N VAL A 100 4.01 2.52 -9.49
CA VAL A 100 2.98 1.99 -10.41
C VAL A 100 1.86 1.25 -9.67
N SER A 101 1.90 1.24 -8.35
CA SER A 101 0.93 0.56 -7.49
C SER A 101 0.34 1.51 -6.48
N PHE A 102 -0.97 1.46 -6.30
CA PHE A 102 -1.71 2.23 -5.30
C PHE A 102 -2.37 1.30 -4.28
N ALA A 103 -2.31 1.66 -3.00
CA ALA A 103 -2.99 0.95 -1.93
C ALA A 103 -4.04 1.85 -1.26
N ALA A 104 -5.32 1.53 -1.50
CA ALA A 104 -6.44 2.21 -0.87
C ALA A 104 -6.62 1.79 0.60
N THR A 105 -7.08 2.70 1.44
CA THR A 105 -7.44 2.43 2.84
C THR A 105 -8.86 1.94 3.02
N GLY A 106 -9.74 2.15 2.04
CA GLY A 106 -11.14 1.75 2.06
C GLY A 106 -11.44 0.61 1.11
N ASP A 107 -12.57 -0.06 1.36
CA ASP A 107 -13.05 -1.19 0.55
C ASP A 107 -13.54 -0.74 -0.84
N ARG A 108 -13.98 0.51 -0.93
CA ARG A 108 -14.54 1.09 -2.15
C ARG A 108 -13.58 2.10 -2.75
N VAL A 109 -13.33 1.94 -4.03
CA VAL A 109 -12.56 2.90 -4.83
C VAL A 109 -13.49 3.45 -5.90
N SER A 110 -13.56 4.77 -6.04
CA SER A 110 -14.43 5.40 -7.02
C SER A 110 -13.97 5.09 -8.45
N ALA A 111 -14.91 4.96 -9.36
CA ALA A 111 -14.58 4.74 -10.78
C ALA A 111 -13.74 5.90 -11.35
N GLY A 112 -13.99 7.14 -10.89
CA GLY A 112 -13.20 8.31 -11.27
C GLY A 112 -11.74 8.20 -10.80
N PHE A 113 -11.52 7.73 -9.56
CA PHE A 113 -10.18 7.53 -9.04
C PHE A 113 -9.43 6.41 -9.79
N LEU A 114 -10.11 5.31 -10.14
CA LEU A 114 -9.50 4.24 -10.94
C LEU A 114 -9.08 4.72 -12.33
N ARG A 115 -9.89 5.57 -12.97
CA ARG A 115 -9.51 6.19 -14.26
C ARG A 115 -8.30 7.11 -14.09
N ALA A 116 -8.32 7.97 -13.07
CA ALA A 116 -7.19 8.87 -12.79
C ALA A 116 -5.89 8.10 -12.52
N LEU A 117 -5.93 6.99 -11.76
CA LEU A 117 -4.78 6.12 -11.54
C LEU A 117 -4.23 5.56 -12.86
N ARG A 118 -5.11 5.00 -13.71
CA ARG A 118 -4.71 4.44 -15.01
C ARG A 118 -4.04 5.49 -15.88
N ASP A 119 -4.65 6.68 -15.97
CA ASP A 119 -4.12 7.77 -16.78
C ASP A 119 -2.80 8.35 -16.24
N SER A 120 -2.55 8.19 -14.94
CA SER A 120 -1.27 8.52 -14.29
C SER A 120 -0.24 7.38 -14.37
N GLY A 121 -0.51 6.30 -15.12
CA GLY A 121 0.43 5.21 -15.38
C GLY A 121 0.49 4.14 -14.28
N PHE A 122 -0.49 4.11 -13.38
CA PHE A 122 -0.59 3.01 -12.41
C PHE A 122 -1.09 1.74 -13.09
N VAL A 123 -0.56 0.61 -12.63
CA VAL A 123 -0.88 -0.74 -13.13
C VAL A 123 -1.86 -1.44 -12.20
N VAL A 124 -1.66 -1.27 -10.89
CA VAL A 124 -2.43 -1.97 -9.86
C VAL A 124 -3.02 -1.00 -8.85
N CYS A 125 -4.30 -1.19 -8.55
CA CYS A 125 -4.94 -0.62 -7.37
C CYS A 125 -5.30 -1.74 -6.40
N ALA A 126 -4.80 -1.66 -5.17
CA ALA A 126 -5.07 -2.61 -4.10
C ALA A 126 -6.03 -1.99 -3.07
N SER A 127 -6.98 -2.79 -2.59
CA SER A 127 -7.81 -2.46 -1.43
C SER A 127 -7.98 -3.70 -0.54
N PRO A 128 -8.65 -3.59 0.60
CA PRO A 128 -9.05 -4.75 1.39
C PRO A 128 -9.89 -5.76 0.61
N ALA A 129 -10.75 -5.28 -0.29
CA ALA A 129 -11.64 -6.12 -1.07
C ALA A 129 -10.92 -6.93 -2.17
N GLY A 130 -9.77 -6.46 -2.67
CA GLY A 130 -9.02 -7.14 -3.72
C GLY A 130 -8.01 -6.26 -4.45
N LEU A 131 -7.59 -6.75 -5.61
CA LEU A 131 -6.69 -6.08 -6.52
C LEU A 131 -7.44 -5.79 -7.83
N TRP A 132 -7.28 -4.57 -8.34
CA TRP A 132 -7.69 -4.19 -9.68
C TRP A 132 -6.47 -4.09 -10.57
N ASP A 133 -6.47 -4.82 -11.66
CA ASP A 133 -5.58 -4.59 -12.79
C ASP A 133 -6.19 -3.43 -13.61
N LEU A 134 -5.51 -2.30 -13.62
CA LEU A 134 -6.00 -1.08 -14.24
C LEU A 134 -5.91 -1.10 -15.77
N TRP A 135 -5.15 -2.03 -16.36
CA TRP A 135 -5.00 -2.18 -17.79
C TRP A 135 -6.01 -3.15 -18.38
N SER A 136 -6.14 -4.34 -17.80
CA SER A 136 -7.12 -5.33 -18.27
C SER A 136 -8.53 -5.06 -17.77
N GLY A 137 -8.71 -4.21 -16.76
CA GLY A 137 -9.98 -4.00 -16.06
C GLY A 137 -10.38 -5.19 -15.17
N GLY A 138 -9.49 -6.18 -15.05
CA GLY A 138 -9.71 -7.37 -14.23
C GLY A 138 -9.70 -7.06 -12.74
N THR A 139 -10.54 -7.75 -11.99
CA THR A 139 -10.54 -7.69 -10.52
C THR A 139 -10.23 -9.07 -9.97
N ARG A 140 -9.24 -9.15 -9.09
CA ARG A 140 -8.87 -10.40 -8.41
C ARG A 140 -9.10 -10.26 -6.91
N ARG A 141 -9.92 -11.14 -6.34
CA ARG A 141 -10.01 -11.26 -4.89
C ARG A 141 -8.73 -11.85 -4.33
N VAL A 142 -8.07 -11.07 -3.47
CA VAL A 142 -6.89 -11.52 -2.72
C VAL A 142 -7.19 -11.29 -1.25
N PRO A 143 -7.37 -12.34 -0.45
CA PRO A 143 -7.67 -12.17 0.95
C PRO A 143 -6.53 -11.44 1.65
N THR A 144 -6.88 -10.36 2.36
CA THR A 144 -5.94 -9.61 3.20
C THR A 144 -6.12 -10.03 4.64
N ARG A 145 -5.02 -10.32 5.33
CA ARG A 145 -4.98 -10.64 6.76
C ARG A 145 -4.10 -9.63 7.48
N GLY A 146 -4.60 -9.07 8.59
CA GLY A 146 -3.78 -8.32 9.53
C GLY A 146 -3.03 -9.28 10.46
N LEU A 147 -1.79 -8.95 10.80
CA LEU A 147 -0.96 -9.76 11.71
C LEU A 147 -1.19 -9.44 13.18
N ALA A 148 -1.66 -8.26 13.52
CA ALA A 148 -1.86 -7.85 14.89
C ALA A 148 -3.31 -7.85 15.33
N GLY A 149 -3.54 -8.07 16.62
CA GLY A 149 -4.83 -7.99 17.29
C GLY A 149 -5.41 -6.58 17.41
N GLY A 150 -4.86 -5.61 16.70
CA GLY A 150 -5.30 -4.23 16.64
C GLY A 150 -6.67 -4.09 15.96
N ARG A 151 -7.47 -3.14 16.43
CA ARG A 151 -8.82 -2.80 15.94
C ARG A 151 -8.79 -2.18 14.54
N TRP A 152 -8.11 -2.83 13.59
CA TRP A 152 -8.09 -2.39 12.20
C TRP A 152 -9.41 -2.77 11.52
N PRO A 153 -10.07 -1.90 10.75
CA PRO A 153 -11.36 -2.21 10.09
C PRO A 153 -11.31 -3.41 9.14
N TRP A 154 -10.13 -3.91 8.85
CA TRP A 154 -9.85 -5.06 7.98
C TRP A 154 -9.84 -6.39 8.73
N SER A 155 -9.81 -6.40 10.06
CA SER A 155 -9.87 -7.62 10.88
C SER A 155 -11.26 -8.29 10.89
N ARG A 156 -12.26 -7.67 10.27
CA ARG A 156 -13.58 -8.29 10.05
C ARG A 156 -13.59 -9.32 8.92
N ALA A 157 -12.42 -9.91 8.57
CA ALA A 157 -12.41 -11.12 7.77
C ALA A 157 -13.16 -12.22 8.53
N ARG A 158 -14.29 -12.66 7.97
CA ARG A 158 -15.18 -13.68 8.53
C ARG A 158 -14.39 -14.91 9.02
N PRO A 159 -14.79 -15.59 10.12
CA PRO A 159 -14.09 -16.75 10.70
C PRO A 159 -13.84 -17.92 9.74
N GLY A 160 -14.51 -17.98 8.59
CA GLY A 160 -14.31 -18.99 7.56
C GLY A 160 -13.00 -18.91 6.76
N ALA A 161 -12.23 -17.80 6.88
CA ALA A 161 -11.01 -17.60 6.10
C ALA A 161 -9.80 -18.46 6.55
N ARG A 162 -9.88 -19.16 7.70
CA ARG A 162 -8.78 -20.03 8.17
C ARG A 162 -8.57 -21.28 7.29
N ARG A 163 -9.62 -21.77 6.59
CA ARG A 163 -9.52 -22.97 5.73
C ARG A 163 -8.95 -22.72 4.33
N ALA A 164 -8.90 -21.47 3.86
CA ALA A 164 -8.44 -21.15 2.50
C ALA A 164 -6.90 -21.24 2.32
N CYS A 165 -6.12 -21.36 3.39
CA CYS A 165 -4.66 -21.46 3.31
C CYS A 165 -4.14 -22.90 3.29
N ALA A 166 -4.98 -23.91 3.51
CA ALA A 166 -4.60 -25.32 3.59
C ALA A 166 -4.77 -26.09 2.27
N GLY A 167 -5.34 -25.46 1.24
CA GLY A 167 -5.62 -26.12 -0.03
C GLY A 167 -5.35 -25.21 -1.21
N GLY A 168 -4.24 -25.43 -1.93
CA GLY A 168 -3.98 -24.93 -3.28
C GLY A 168 -3.69 -23.43 -3.38
N GLY A 169 -2.42 -23.06 -3.35
CA GLY A 169 -1.73 -21.98 -4.04
C GLY A 169 -2.35 -20.58 -4.24
N ALA A 170 -3.46 -20.24 -3.57
CA ALA A 170 -4.04 -18.92 -3.73
C ALA A 170 -3.17 -17.84 -3.04
N PRO A 171 -2.85 -16.73 -3.72
CA PRO A 171 -2.04 -15.68 -3.14
C PRO A 171 -2.76 -15.04 -1.95
N VAL A 172 -2.04 -14.88 -0.84
CA VAL A 172 -2.50 -14.19 0.37
C VAL A 172 -1.67 -12.92 0.57
N ARG A 173 -2.32 -11.83 0.94
CA ARG A 173 -1.67 -10.60 1.35
C ARG A 173 -1.75 -10.47 2.87
N LEU A 174 -0.60 -10.33 3.51
CA LEU A 174 -0.50 -9.97 4.92
C LEU A 174 -0.32 -8.47 5.02
N ALA A 175 -1.17 -7.79 5.79
CA ALA A 175 -1.02 -6.38 6.12
C ALA A 175 -0.44 -6.27 7.54
N VAL A 176 0.66 -5.53 7.66
CA VAL A 176 1.38 -5.28 8.91
C VAL A 176 1.43 -3.77 9.13
N SER A 177 1.15 -3.32 10.34
CA SER A 177 1.42 -1.92 10.74
C SER A 177 2.82 -1.82 11.33
N ALA A 178 3.54 -0.73 11.02
CA ALA A 178 4.82 -0.45 11.67
C ALA A 178 4.65 -0.34 13.20
N ALA A 179 3.55 0.24 13.67
CA ALA A 179 3.23 0.32 15.10
C ALA A 179 2.99 -1.05 15.77
N ASP A 180 2.78 -2.12 15.01
CA ASP A 180 2.61 -3.48 15.55
C ASP A 180 3.95 -4.23 15.67
N LEU A 181 5.06 -3.62 15.27
CA LEU A 181 6.40 -4.19 15.30
C LEU A 181 7.17 -3.84 16.58
N CYS A 182 6.69 -2.82 17.30
CA CYS A 182 7.28 -2.32 18.55
C CYS A 182 6.92 -3.17 19.77
#